data_08c38ce8b1231fc9b9d799029fc441bc
#
_entry.id   08c38ce8b1231fc9b9d799029fc441bc
#
_cell.length_a   1.000
_cell.length_b   1.000
_cell.length_c   1.000
_cell.angle_alpha   90.00
_cell.angle_beta   90.00
_cell.angle_gamma   90.00
#
_symmetry.space_group_name_H-M   'P 1'
#
loop_
_entity.id
_entity.type
_entity.pdbx_description
1 polymer ?
#
loop_
_entity_poly.entity_id
_entity_poly.type
_entity_poly.pdbx_seq_one_letter_code
_entity_poly.pdbx_strand_id
1 'polypeptide(L)'
;MRFMMFVLTDPVPDEPTDDSDVDHWVQELDTTRRRLLGDVLDPSEARGVRVRAGERFVTNGPIPGATDTLWGFDILECTDLDEAIDIAARHPMARNGRLELRPFPATS
;
A
#
# COMPACT_ATOMS: atom_id res chain seq x y z
N MET A 1 -12.36 -2.29 12.59
CA MET A 1 -10.88 -2.29 12.60
C MET A 1 -10.35 -1.53 11.39
N ARG A 2 -9.31 -0.79 11.63
CA ARG A 2 -8.67 0.01 10.59
C ARG A 2 -7.32 -0.59 10.21
N PHE A 3 -7.04 -0.64 8.92
CA PHE A 3 -5.80 -1.23 8.38
C PHE A 3 -5.11 -0.27 7.44
N MET A 4 -3.78 -0.25 7.50
CA MET A 4 -2.96 0.28 6.42
C MET A 4 -2.66 -0.86 5.46
N MET A 5 -2.95 -0.66 4.19
CA MET A 5 -2.59 -1.60 3.14
C MET A 5 -1.49 -1.00 2.30
N PHE A 6 -0.33 -1.65 2.30
CA PHE A 6 0.79 -1.25 1.44
C PHE A 6 0.70 -2.00 0.12
N VAL A 7 0.85 -1.26 -0.98
CA VAL A 7 0.89 -1.83 -2.32
C VAL A 7 2.34 -1.92 -2.76
N LEU A 8 2.81 -3.12 -2.99
CA LEU A 8 4.21 -3.42 -3.26
C LEU A 8 4.37 -4.11 -4.62
N THR A 9 5.47 -3.83 -5.32
CA THR A 9 5.82 -4.57 -6.52
C THR A 9 6.35 -5.95 -6.17
N ASP A 10 6.26 -6.88 -7.12
CA ASP A 10 6.80 -8.23 -7.00
C ASP A 10 7.57 -8.54 -8.28
N PRO A 11 8.79 -9.08 -8.19
CA PRO A 11 9.56 -9.45 -9.39
C PRO A 11 8.95 -10.62 -10.16
N VAL A 12 8.02 -11.38 -9.55
CA VAL A 12 7.38 -12.53 -10.17
C VAL A 12 5.86 -12.37 -10.12
N PRO A 13 5.28 -11.52 -10.99
CA PRO A 13 3.82 -11.36 -11.04
C PRO A 13 3.16 -12.63 -11.60
N ASP A 14 1.90 -12.85 -11.20
CA ASP A 14 1.09 -13.96 -11.73
C ASP A 14 0.60 -13.63 -13.13
N GLU A 15 -0.35 -12.70 -13.23
CA GLU A 15 -0.93 -12.28 -14.50
C GLU A 15 -1.01 -10.76 -14.56
N PRO A 16 -0.72 -10.16 -15.74
CA PRO A 16 -0.94 -8.72 -15.89
C PRO A 16 -2.43 -8.41 -15.79
N THR A 17 -2.76 -7.37 -15.03
CA THR A 17 -4.13 -6.87 -14.91
C THR A 17 -4.24 -5.48 -15.52
N ASP A 18 -5.47 -5.11 -15.89
CA ASP A 18 -5.80 -3.84 -16.49
C ASP A 18 -5.94 -2.77 -15.39
N ASP A 19 -5.50 -1.55 -15.67
CA ASP A 19 -5.65 -0.41 -14.75
C ASP A 19 -7.12 -0.12 -14.42
N SER A 20 -8.05 -0.44 -15.32
CA SER A 20 -9.49 -0.27 -15.07
C SER A 20 -9.98 -1.12 -13.91
N ASP A 21 -9.32 -2.24 -13.62
CA ASP A 21 -9.67 -3.09 -12.49
C ASP A 21 -9.38 -2.40 -11.16
N VAL A 22 -8.31 -1.58 -11.11
CA VAL A 22 -7.98 -0.79 -9.93
C VAL A 22 -9.06 0.26 -9.68
N ASP A 23 -9.48 0.97 -10.73
CA ASP A 23 -10.53 1.99 -10.62
C ASP A 23 -11.84 1.37 -10.14
N HIS A 24 -12.19 0.19 -10.62
CA HIS A 24 -13.38 -0.53 -10.20
C HIS A 24 -13.30 -0.91 -8.72
N TRP A 25 -12.17 -1.43 -8.28
CA TRP A 25 -11.92 -1.79 -6.89
C TRP A 25 -12.06 -0.57 -5.98
N VAL A 26 -11.43 0.55 -6.34
CA VAL A 26 -11.51 1.80 -5.60
C VAL A 26 -12.95 2.28 -5.50
N GLN A 27 -13.67 2.29 -6.61
CA GLN A 27 -15.06 2.76 -6.67
C GLN A 27 -15.97 1.92 -5.76
N GLU A 28 -15.83 0.61 -5.80
CA GLU A 28 -16.61 -0.29 -4.95
C GLU A 28 -16.36 -0.01 -3.47
N LEU A 29 -15.10 0.13 -3.08
CA LEU A 29 -14.74 0.36 -1.68
C LEU A 29 -15.09 1.76 -1.20
N ASP A 30 -15.02 2.76 -2.06
CA ASP A 30 -15.46 4.11 -1.72
C ASP A 30 -16.98 4.14 -1.53
N THR A 31 -17.74 3.46 -2.37
CA THR A 31 -19.19 3.36 -2.27
C THR A 31 -19.62 2.68 -0.98
N THR A 32 -18.93 1.62 -0.58
CA THR A 32 -19.24 0.87 0.64
C THR A 32 -18.57 1.46 1.89
N ARG A 33 -17.83 2.56 1.75
CA ARG A 33 -17.12 3.23 2.84
C ARG A 33 -16.08 2.34 3.52
N ARG A 34 -15.51 1.41 2.79
CA ARG A 34 -14.44 0.53 3.29
C ARG A 34 -13.06 1.14 3.09
N ARG A 35 -12.92 2.01 2.09
CA ARG A 35 -11.67 2.73 1.81
C ARG A 35 -11.81 4.17 2.29
N LEU A 36 -10.94 4.58 3.21
CA LEU A 36 -10.95 5.93 3.77
C LEU A 36 -10.08 6.88 2.96
N LEU A 37 -8.92 6.40 2.52
CA LEU A 37 -7.93 7.19 1.81
C LEU A 37 -6.98 6.23 1.10
N GLY A 38 -6.41 6.66 0.01
CA GLY A 38 -5.37 5.91 -0.67
C GLY A 38 -4.85 6.69 -1.86
N ASP A 39 -3.63 6.39 -2.26
CA ASP A 39 -3.02 7.02 -3.43
C ASP A 39 -1.81 6.20 -3.89
N VAL A 40 -1.35 6.50 -5.10
CA VAL A 40 -0.07 6.03 -5.59
C VAL A 40 1.02 6.95 -5.04
N LEU A 41 2.22 6.41 -4.93
CA LEU A 41 3.40 7.16 -4.49
C LEU A 41 4.41 7.22 -5.63
N ASP A 42 5.10 8.35 -5.75
CA ASP A 42 6.11 8.54 -6.80
C ASP A 42 7.50 8.21 -6.25
N PRO A 43 8.07 7.07 -6.65
CA PRO A 43 9.39 6.67 -6.15
C PRO A 43 10.53 7.57 -6.67
N SER A 44 10.33 8.28 -7.80
CA SER A 44 11.37 9.13 -8.36
C SER A 44 11.67 10.35 -7.49
N GLU A 45 10.71 10.77 -6.66
CA GLU A 45 10.85 11.91 -5.77
C GLU A 45 11.13 11.50 -4.31
N ALA A 46 11.39 10.22 -4.07
CA ALA A 46 11.67 9.72 -2.73
C ALA A 46 12.98 10.28 -2.17
N ARG A 47 13.02 10.46 -0.87
CA ARG A 47 14.22 10.89 -0.14
C ARG A 47 14.31 10.08 1.16
N GLY A 48 15.50 9.52 1.41
CA GLY A 48 15.78 8.90 2.69
C GLY A 48 16.46 9.92 3.61
N VAL A 49 16.08 9.94 4.88
CA VAL A 49 16.63 10.88 5.86
C VAL A 49 17.05 10.14 7.12
N ARG A 50 18.30 10.34 7.55
CA ARG A 50 18.80 9.82 8.82
C ARG A 50 19.54 10.91 9.54
N VAL A 51 19.52 10.85 10.87
CA VAL A 51 20.38 11.69 11.73
C VAL A 51 21.21 10.76 12.62
N ARG A 52 22.51 10.90 12.58
CA ARG A 52 23.45 10.13 13.40
C ARG A 52 24.50 11.05 13.96
N ALA A 53 24.72 11.01 15.27
CA ALA A 53 25.68 11.87 15.97
C ALA A 53 25.47 13.37 15.65
N GLY A 54 24.20 13.79 15.53
CA GLY A 54 23.85 15.16 15.21
C GLY A 54 23.99 15.54 13.74
N GLU A 55 24.40 14.61 12.88
CA GLU A 55 24.59 14.88 11.46
C GLU A 55 23.42 14.34 10.64
N ARG A 56 22.95 15.15 9.68
CA ARG A 56 21.82 14.82 8.81
C ARG A 56 22.31 14.22 7.50
N PHE A 57 21.81 13.02 7.18
CA PHE A 57 22.09 12.32 5.94
C PHE A 57 20.82 12.24 5.10
N VAL A 58 20.90 12.67 3.85
CA VAL A 58 19.79 12.62 2.92
C VAL A 58 20.22 11.83 1.69
N THR A 59 19.42 10.80 1.32
CA THR A 59 19.66 10.01 0.12
C THR A 59 18.54 10.22 -0.88
N ASN A 60 18.86 10.10 -2.16
CA ASN A 60 17.91 10.20 -3.24
C ASN A 60 17.34 8.83 -3.57
N GLY A 61 16.03 8.79 -3.83
CA GLY A 61 15.34 7.55 -4.18
C GLY A 61 14.84 6.77 -2.97
N PRO A 62 14.11 5.68 -3.22
CA PRO A 62 13.63 4.79 -2.16
C PRO A 62 14.80 4.15 -1.42
N ILE A 63 14.55 3.79 -0.14
CA ILE A 63 15.58 3.12 0.68
C ILE A 63 15.70 1.67 0.20
N PRO A 64 16.89 1.26 -0.31
CA PRO A 64 17.06 -0.10 -0.81
C PRO A 64 16.78 -1.16 0.26
N GLY A 65 16.04 -2.20 -0.11
CA GLY A 65 15.67 -3.27 0.80
C GLY A 65 14.62 -2.89 1.84
N ALA A 66 14.06 -1.68 1.76
CA ALA A 66 13.03 -1.23 2.70
C ALA A 66 11.79 -0.71 1.96
N THR A 67 11.91 0.39 1.21
CA THR A 67 10.77 0.99 0.51
C THR A 67 10.91 0.98 -1.01
N ASP A 68 11.90 0.28 -1.53
CA ASP A 68 12.17 0.21 -2.96
C ASP A 68 11.07 -0.48 -3.76
N THR A 69 10.22 -1.27 -3.11
CA THR A 69 9.08 -1.92 -3.77
C THR A 69 7.73 -1.25 -3.45
N LEU A 70 7.72 -0.19 -2.64
CA LEU A 70 6.49 0.48 -2.24
C LEU A 70 5.97 1.39 -3.36
N TRP A 71 4.73 1.14 -3.81
CA TRP A 71 4.10 1.87 -4.91
C TRP A 71 2.88 2.68 -4.51
N GLY A 72 2.26 2.34 -3.40
CA GLY A 72 1.05 3.04 -2.99
C GLY A 72 0.54 2.53 -1.66
N PHE A 73 -0.56 3.10 -1.22
CA PHE A 73 -1.19 2.72 0.03
C PHE A 73 -2.69 2.94 -0.01
N ASP A 74 -3.40 2.22 0.84
CA ASP A 74 -4.81 2.48 1.13
C ASP A 74 -5.05 2.30 2.62
N ILE A 75 -5.93 3.12 3.19
CA ILE A 75 -6.41 2.95 4.55
C ILE A 75 -7.82 2.39 4.47
N LEU A 76 -8.01 1.20 5.07
CA LEU A 76 -9.26 0.46 5.02
C LEU A 76 -9.94 0.44 6.38
N GLU A 77 -11.26 0.56 6.38
CA GLU A 77 -12.10 0.35 7.56
C GLU A 77 -12.88 -0.94 7.34
N CYS A 78 -12.58 -1.96 8.14
CA CYS A 78 -13.15 -3.30 7.99
C CYS A 78 -13.73 -3.79 9.31
N THR A 79 -14.66 -4.74 9.21
CA THR A 79 -15.26 -5.37 10.38
C THR A 79 -14.20 -6.16 11.16
N ASP A 80 -13.34 -6.88 10.43
CA ASP A 80 -12.30 -7.73 11.00
C ASP A 80 -11.17 -7.96 10.00
N LEU A 81 -10.18 -8.74 10.40
CA LEU A 81 -9.04 -9.08 9.56
C LEU A 81 -9.45 -9.89 8.34
N ASP A 82 -10.39 -10.82 8.49
CA ASP A 82 -10.83 -11.67 7.37
C ASP A 82 -11.45 -10.82 6.26
N GLU A 83 -12.24 -9.79 6.61
CA GLU A 83 -12.78 -8.87 5.62
C GLU A 83 -11.68 -8.09 4.92
N ALA A 84 -10.68 -7.63 5.67
CA ALA A 84 -9.54 -6.90 5.09
C ALA A 84 -8.76 -7.77 4.12
N ILE A 85 -8.51 -9.03 4.46
CA ILE A 85 -7.83 -10.00 3.58
C ILE A 85 -8.65 -10.22 2.30
N ASP A 86 -9.96 -10.38 2.43
CA ASP A 86 -10.83 -10.59 1.28
C ASP A 86 -10.82 -9.38 0.34
N ILE A 87 -10.89 -8.18 0.90
CA ILE A 87 -10.80 -6.93 0.14
C ILE A 87 -9.45 -6.84 -0.59
N ALA A 88 -8.36 -7.09 0.11
CA ALA A 88 -7.01 -7.05 -0.49
C ALA A 88 -6.86 -8.07 -1.62
N ALA A 89 -7.40 -9.27 -1.45
CA ALA A 89 -7.31 -10.33 -2.46
C ALA A 89 -8.00 -9.96 -3.78
N ARG A 90 -8.95 -9.03 -3.74
CA ARG A 90 -9.65 -8.56 -4.94
C ARG A 90 -8.96 -7.39 -5.63
N HIS A 91 -7.93 -6.82 -5.01
CA HIS A 91 -7.14 -5.76 -5.63
C HIS A 91 -6.27 -6.36 -6.75
N PRO A 92 -6.18 -5.72 -7.93
CA PRO A 92 -5.37 -6.23 -9.04
C PRO A 92 -3.90 -6.47 -8.66
N MET A 93 -3.35 -5.67 -7.76
CA MET A 93 -1.96 -5.83 -7.31
C MET A 93 -1.75 -7.05 -6.41
N ALA A 94 -2.81 -7.76 -6.02
CA ALA A 94 -2.64 -9.07 -5.38
C ALA A 94 -2.06 -10.09 -6.36
N ARG A 95 -2.25 -9.88 -7.66
CA ARG A 95 -1.70 -10.74 -8.73
C ARG A 95 -0.43 -10.17 -9.35
N ASN A 96 -0.40 -8.86 -9.57
CA ASN A 96 0.75 -8.20 -10.20
C ASN A 96 1.86 -7.87 -9.22
N GLY A 97 1.57 -7.83 -7.94
CA GLY A 97 2.51 -7.49 -6.90
C GLY A 97 2.17 -8.18 -5.60
N ARG A 98 2.31 -7.45 -4.52
CA ARG A 98 2.00 -7.94 -3.18
C ARG A 98 1.30 -6.85 -2.40
N LEU A 99 0.46 -7.26 -1.46
CA LEU A 99 -0.21 -6.34 -0.56
C LEU A 99 0.11 -6.76 0.88
N GLU A 100 0.43 -5.79 1.72
CA GLU A 100 0.65 -6.04 3.13
C GLU A 100 -0.36 -5.25 3.96
N LEU A 101 -1.06 -5.95 4.84
CA LEU A 101 -2.04 -5.34 5.74
C LEU A 101 -1.43 -5.21 7.13
N ARG A 102 -1.49 -3.99 7.69
CA ARG A 102 -1.09 -3.76 9.08
C ARG A 102 -2.24 -3.09 9.82
N PRO A 103 -2.75 -3.71 10.88
CA PRO A 103 -3.82 -3.08 11.65
C PRO A 103 -3.28 -1.89 12.44
N PHE A 104 -4.10 -0.84 12.53
CA PHE A 104 -3.84 0.22 13.48
C PHE A 104 -4.18 -0.30 14.89
N PRO A 105 -3.49 0.19 15.93
CA PRO A 105 -3.85 -0.19 17.30
C PRO A 105 -5.32 0.13 17.61
N ALA A 106 -5.96 -0.71 18.41
CA ALA A 106 -7.39 -0.57 18.72
C ALA A 106 -7.72 0.74 19.43
N THR A 107 -6.74 1.37 20.06
CA THR A 107 -6.91 2.64 20.76
C THR A 107 -6.60 3.87 19.91
N SER A 108 -6.27 3.67 18.64
CA SER A 108 -5.92 4.77 17.73
C SER A 108 -7.17 5.43 17.14
#